data_6640e6132043866a6cce76ebf486ca2f
#
_entry.id   6640e6132043866a6cce76ebf486ca2f
#
_cell.length_a   1.000
_cell.length_b   1.000
_cell.length_c   1.000
_cell.angle_alpha   90.00
_cell.angle_beta   90.00
_cell.angle_gamma   90.00
#
_symmetry.space_group_name_H-M   'P 1'
#
loop_
_entity.id
_entity.type
_entity.pdbx_description
1 polymer ?
#
loop_
_entity_poly.entity_id
_entity_poly.type
_entity_poly.pdbx_seq_one_letter_code
_entity_poly.pdbx_strand_id
1 'polypeptide(L)'
;YAMKRTLVPEILAAYRSLALENDIIVIEGAGSPAEINLHENDIVNMGMAKMAKAPVLLVGDIDRGGVFAQLYGTIALLKEEERAMVKATIVNKFRGDVALLRPGLTMLESLTGKPVAGVLPMLDVDIEDEDSLAARLERRKGDAVLDIAVIRLPHISNFTDFAALEATPGVGVRYVCEASSLGAPDLVILPGTKSTIADLRWLRQSGLEAAVKKLAARGVAVIGICGGYQMLGMRISDAEGAEGGGEIGGMGLLPVETEFANEKHRTRVRGTALETGGILAPLSGAQLEGYEIHMGRTLLSEDATPLVRLENGMPDGCQKGNVYGSYLHGFFDSEGCREAILGALAAQKGVSLQAEPFDLKAYKERQYNLLAKRVRENIEMNMVYRILDAGV
;
A
#
# COMPACT_ATOMS: atom_id res chain seq x y z
N TYR A 1 -6.60 -17.86 18.74
CA TYR A 1 -5.56 -18.91 18.52
C TYR A 1 -6.15 -20.21 17.94
N ALA A 2 -7.32 -20.67 18.36
CA ALA A 2 -7.97 -21.89 17.82
C ALA A 2 -8.21 -21.79 16.29
N MET A 3 -8.61 -20.64 15.80
CA MET A 3 -8.85 -20.38 14.36
C MET A 3 -7.59 -20.52 13.49
N LYS A 4 -6.38 -20.28 14.01
CA LYS A 4 -5.15 -20.44 13.21
C LYS A 4 -4.95 -21.89 12.73
N ARG A 5 -5.28 -22.89 13.56
CA ARG A 5 -5.13 -24.30 13.19
C ARG A 5 -6.12 -24.73 12.10
N THR A 6 -7.30 -24.11 12.03
CA THR A 6 -8.30 -24.42 10.99
C THR A 6 -7.90 -23.88 9.61
N LEU A 7 -6.97 -22.90 9.55
CA LEU A 7 -6.47 -22.33 8.30
C LEU A 7 -5.37 -23.16 7.63
N VAL A 8 -4.70 -24.07 8.39
CA VAL A 8 -3.58 -24.87 7.86
C VAL A 8 -3.93 -25.64 6.59
N PRO A 9 -5.09 -26.32 6.47
CA PRO A 9 -5.46 -27.02 5.24
C PRO A 9 -5.56 -26.08 4.03
N GLU A 10 -6.11 -24.87 4.21
CA GLU A 10 -6.24 -23.86 3.15
C GLU A 10 -4.88 -23.30 2.72
N ILE A 11 -4.00 -23.01 3.71
CA ILE A 11 -2.63 -22.58 3.46
C ILE A 11 -1.87 -23.62 2.63
N LEU A 12 -1.96 -24.88 3.01
CA LEU A 12 -1.30 -25.96 2.30
C LEU A 12 -1.90 -26.20 0.90
N ALA A 13 -3.20 -26.00 0.73
CA ALA A 13 -3.85 -26.11 -0.58
C ALA A 13 -3.35 -25.00 -1.51
N ALA A 14 -3.28 -23.76 -1.03
CA ALA A 14 -2.73 -22.63 -1.77
C ALA A 14 -1.25 -22.83 -2.13
N TYR A 15 -0.43 -23.27 -1.15
CA TYR A 15 0.98 -23.59 -1.39
C TYR A 15 1.16 -24.67 -2.47
N ARG A 16 0.38 -25.75 -2.42
CA ARG A 16 0.44 -26.83 -3.40
C ARG A 16 0.01 -26.37 -4.79
N SER A 17 -1.00 -25.51 -4.88
CA SER A 17 -1.40 -24.92 -6.16
C SER A 17 -0.27 -24.12 -6.79
N LEU A 18 0.40 -23.27 -6.02
CA LEU A 18 1.58 -22.53 -6.49
C LEU A 18 2.73 -23.45 -6.89
N ALA A 19 2.94 -24.56 -6.14
CA ALA A 19 4.01 -25.51 -6.41
C ALA A 19 3.79 -26.36 -7.71
N LEU A 20 2.57 -26.42 -8.22
CA LEU A 20 2.27 -27.04 -9.51
C LEU A 20 2.61 -26.15 -10.70
N GLU A 21 2.70 -24.84 -10.48
CA GLU A 21 2.86 -23.84 -11.55
C GLU A 21 4.24 -23.18 -11.55
N ASN A 22 5.06 -23.40 -10.51
CA ASN A 22 6.32 -22.70 -10.32
C ASN A 22 7.44 -23.66 -9.91
N ASP A 23 8.61 -23.49 -10.48
CA ASP A 23 9.82 -24.26 -10.15
C ASP A 23 10.38 -23.84 -8.78
N ILE A 24 10.24 -22.57 -8.40
CA ILE A 24 10.74 -21.99 -7.16
C ILE A 24 9.64 -21.15 -6.52
N ILE A 25 9.43 -21.34 -5.22
CA ILE A 25 8.55 -20.52 -4.40
C ILE A 25 9.38 -19.80 -3.34
N VAL A 26 9.26 -18.49 -3.28
CA VAL A 26 9.83 -17.65 -2.22
C VAL A 26 8.73 -17.33 -1.22
N ILE A 27 8.96 -17.68 0.05
CA ILE A 27 7.99 -17.47 1.13
C ILE A 27 8.54 -16.38 2.05
N GLU A 28 7.75 -15.34 2.26
CA GLU A 28 8.06 -14.28 3.21
C GLU A 28 7.32 -14.53 4.53
N GLY A 29 8.04 -14.38 5.65
CA GLY A 29 7.45 -14.39 6.99
C GLY A 29 6.90 -13.02 7.38
N ALA A 30 6.22 -12.97 8.52
CA ALA A 30 5.73 -11.71 9.10
C ALA A 30 6.18 -11.56 10.56
N GLY A 31 6.61 -10.36 10.93
CA GLY A 31 7.16 -10.08 12.26
C GLY A 31 8.48 -10.81 12.51
N SER A 32 8.63 -11.42 13.67
CA SER A 32 9.84 -12.13 14.05
C SER A 32 9.58 -13.61 14.33
N PRO A 33 10.43 -14.54 13.86
CA PRO A 33 10.33 -15.95 14.23
C PRO A 33 10.70 -16.20 15.71
N ALA A 34 11.25 -15.22 16.41
CA ALA A 34 11.66 -15.30 17.81
C ALA A 34 10.59 -14.85 18.81
N GLU A 35 9.32 -14.67 18.37
CA GLU A 35 8.18 -14.37 19.23
C GLU A 35 7.80 -15.62 20.05
N ILE A 36 8.58 -15.90 21.12
CA ILE A 36 8.48 -17.12 21.93
C ILE A 36 7.11 -17.36 22.54
N ASN A 37 6.39 -16.29 22.84
CA ASN A 37 5.00 -16.34 23.36
C ASN A 37 3.97 -16.77 22.31
N LEU A 38 4.29 -16.68 21.02
CA LEU A 38 3.42 -17.02 19.90
C LEU A 38 3.83 -18.33 19.18
N HIS A 39 4.96 -18.89 19.57
CA HIS A 39 5.66 -19.98 18.88
C HIS A 39 4.82 -21.24 18.63
N GLU A 40 4.02 -21.67 19.63
CA GLU A 40 3.20 -22.90 19.51
C GLU A 40 2.11 -22.81 18.44
N ASN A 41 1.71 -21.60 18.06
CA ASN A 41 0.65 -21.34 17.10
C ASN A 41 1.16 -20.57 15.87
N ASP A 42 2.47 -20.62 15.63
CA ASP A 42 3.08 -20.01 14.45
C ASP A 42 2.70 -20.80 13.19
N ILE A 43 2.03 -20.13 12.24
CA ILE A 43 1.69 -20.64 10.92
C ILE A 43 2.31 -19.77 9.81
N VAL A 44 3.14 -18.80 10.18
CA VAL A 44 3.63 -17.75 9.26
C VAL A 44 5.14 -17.85 9.05
N ASN A 45 5.91 -17.94 10.13
CA ASN A 45 7.38 -17.99 10.07
C ASN A 45 7.89 -19.44 10.04
N MET A 46 8.45 -19.93 11.15
CA MET A 46 8.98 -21.28 11.23
C MET A 46 7.88 -22.36 11.06
N GLY A 47 6.65 -22.05 11.44
CA GLY A 47 5.50 -22.94 11.21
C GLY A 47 5.27 -23.15 9.71
N MET A 48 5.28 -22.08 8.90
CA MET A 48 5.16 -22.21 7.44
C MET A 48 6.39 -22.90 6.83
N ALA A 49 7.59 -22.56 7.29
CA ALA A 49 8.83 -23.21 6.83
C ALA A 49 8.78 -24.73 7.04
N LYS A 50 8.29 -25.21 8.21
CA LYS A 50 8.10 -26.62 8.50
C LYS A 50 7.08 -27.28 7.57
N MET A 51 5.93 -26.62 7.37
CA MET A 51 4.85 -27.15 6.51
C MET A 51 5.31 -27.28 5.05
N ALA A 52 6.08 -26.30 4.56
CA ALA A 52 6.62 -26.29 3.20
C ALA A 52 7.92 -27.08 3.05
N LYS A 53 8.53 -27.54 4.16
CA LYS A 53 9.90 -28.08 4.21
C LYS A 53 10.90 -27.16 3.50
N ALA A 54 10.82 -25.87 3.81
CA ALA A 54 11.62 -24.83 3.15
C ALA A 54 12.88 -24.51 3.97
N PRO A 55 14.07 -24.43 3.35
CA PRO A 55 15.25 -23.86 3.98
C PRO A 55 15.02 -22.37 4.25
N VAL A 56 15.59 -21.87 5.35
CA VAL A 56 15.37 -20.50 5.80
C VAL A 56 16.64 -19.67 5.67
N LEU A 57 16.50 -18.50 5.07
CA LEU A 57 17.49 -17.43 5.12
C LEU A 57 16.97 -16.37 6.11
N LEU A 58 17.72 -16.17 7.22
CA LEU A 58 17.33 -15.20 8.24
C LEU A 58 17.91 -13.83 7.91
N VAL A 59 17.03 -12.85 7.71
CA VAL A 59 17.40 -11.47 7.34
C VAL A 59 17.28 -10.56 8.55
N GLY A 60 18.35 -9.80 8.86
CA GLY A 60 18.36 -8.78 9.92
C GLY A 60 18.53 -7.38 9.35
N ASP A 61 17.74 -6.43 9.86
CA ASP A 61 17.80 -5.01 9.50
C ASP A 61 18.81 -4.29 10.42
N ILE A 62 19.95 -3.82 9.84
CA ILE A 62 20.99 -3.12 10.60
C ILE A 62 20.67 -1.64 10.85
N ASP A 63 19.81 -1.03 10.07
CA ASP A 63 19.49 0.40 10.15
C ASP A 63 18.84 0.77 11.50
N ARG A 64 18.15 -0.17 12.12
CA ARG A 64 17.55 -0.02 13.45
C ARG A 64 18.51 -0.23 14.61
N GLY A 65 19.74 -0.65 14.34
CA GLY A 65 20.75 -1.01 15.34
C GLY A 65 20.54 -2.40 15.97
N GLY A 66 21.61 -2.94 16.56
CA GLY A 66 21.56 -4.20 17.29
C GLY A 66 21.43 -5.47 16.43
N VAL A 67 21.70 -5.43 15.13
CA VAL A 67 21.47 -6.56 14.20
C VAL A 67 22.16 -7.86 14.62
N PHE A 68 23.36 -7.79 15.19
CA PHE A 68 24.08 -8.99 15.68
C PHE A 68 23.33 -9.67 16.83
N ALA A 69 22.80 -8.87 17.78
CA ALA A 69 21.98 -9.39 18.86
C ALA A 69 20.65 -9.95 18.35
N GLN A 70 20.03 -9.31 17.37
CA GLN A 70 18.78 -9.77 16.74
C GLN A 70 19.00 -11.12 16.03
N LEU A 71 20.00 -11.24 15.17
CA LEU A 71 20.29 -12.49 14.43
C LEU A 71 20.71 -13.63 15.38
N TYR A 72 21.63 -13.35 16.30
CA TYR A 72 22.06 -14.34 17.28
C TYR A 72 20.91 -14.75 18.19
N GLY A 73 20.20 -13.79 18.78
CA GLY A 73 19.10 -14.05 19.71
C GLY A 73 17.97 -14.81 19.04
N THR A 74 17.61 -14.46 17.80
CA THR A 74 16.62 -15.19 17.03
C THR A 74 17.01 -16.66 16.87
N ILE A 75 18.22 -16.95 16.40
CA ILE A 75 18.70 -18.32 16.22
C ILE A 75 18.78 -19.08 17.55
N ALA A 76 19.23 -18.41 18.62
CA ALA A 76 19.36 -19.03 19.95
C ALA A 76 18.00 -19.40 20.57
N LEU A 77 16.93 -18.63 20.31
CA LEU A 77 15.58 -18.85 20.81
C LEU A 77 14.80 -19.91 20.02
N LEU A 78 15.22 -20.23 18.79
CA LEU A 78 14.59 -21.29 17.99
C LEU A 78 14.85 -22.67 18.60
N LYS A 79 13.89 -23.59 18.45
CA LYS A 79 14.07 -25.01 18.75
C LYS A 79 15.14 -25.63 17.85
N GLU A 80 15.74 -26.73 18.28
CA GLU A 80 16.84 -27.36 17.55
C GLU A 80 16.48 -27.70 16.10
N GLU A 81 15.30 -28.26 15.87
CA GLU A 81 14.78 -28.60 14.55
C GLU A 81 14.60 -27.35 13.65
N GLU A 82 14.15 -26.23 14.20
CA GLU A 82 13.95 -24.97 13.49
C GLU A 82 15.29 -24.29 13.20
N ARG A 83 16.18 -24.34 14.17
CA ARG A 83 17.55 -23.86 14.00
C ARG A 83 18.28 -24.61 12.89
N ALA A 84 18.02 -25.90 12.71
CA ALA A 84 18.56 -26.70 11.63
C ALA A 84 18.06 -26.25 10.24
N MET A 85 16.83 -25.71 10.18
CA MET A 85 16.25 -25.16 8.94
C MET A 85 16.88 -23.83 8.53
N VAL A 86 17.37 -23.03 9.47
CA VAL A 86 18.11 -21.80 9.16
C VAL A 86 19.46 -22.17 8.54
N LYS A 87 19.65 -21.86 7.25
CA LYS A 87 20.85 -22.24 6.49
C LYS A 87 21.88 -21.12 6.40
N ALA A 88 21.43 -19.86 6.39
CA ALA A 88 22.33 -18.71 6.38
C ALA A 88 21.63 -17.47 6.96
N THR A 89 22.43 -16.46 7.24
CA THR A 89 21.99 -15.14 7.65
C THR A 89 22.31 -14.09 6.58
N ILE A 90 21.54 -13.00 6.54
CA ILE A 90 21.75 -11.84 5.67
C ILE A 90 21.62 -10.58 6.50
N VAL A 91 22.53 -9.63 6.32
CA VAL A 91 22.43 -8.30 6.91
C VAL A 91 21.87 -7.35 5.85
N ASN A 92 20.77 -6.66 6.15
CA ASN A 92 20.11 -5.76 5.23
C ASN A 92 20.22 -4.29 5.67
N LYS A 93 20.16 -3.37 4.70
CA LYS A 93 20.17 -1.91 4.86
C LYS A 93 21.44 -1.36 5.48
N PHE A 94 22.58 -1.95 5.17
CA PHE A 94 23.87 -1.49 5.68
C PHE A 94 24.27 -0.15 5.06
N ARG A 95 24.79 0.75 5.88
CA ARG A 95 25.36 2.04 5.46
C ARG A 95 26.84 2.08 5.86
N GLY A 96 27.74 2.22 4.91
CA GLY A 96 29.16 2.38 5.16
C GLY A 96 30.03 1.33 4.44
N ASP A 97 31.27 1.17 4.92
CA ASP A 97 32.21 0.21 4.38
C ASP A 97 32.05 -1.18 5.01
N VAL A 98 31.69 -2.16 4.17
CA VAL A 98 31.52 -3.57 4.59
C VAL A 98 32.80 -4.16 5.19
N ALA A 99 34.00 -3.65 4.84
CA ALA A 99 35.27 -4.11 5.42
C ALA A 99 35.29 -3.91 6.95
N LEU A 100 34.68 -2.83 7.45
CA LEU A 100 34.55 -2.55 8.89
C LEU A 100 33.63 -3.51 9.60
N LEU A 101 32.63 -4.07 8.88
CA LEU A 101 31.65 -5.00 9.44
C LEU A 101 32.18 -6.45 9.52
N ARG A 102 33.15 -6.81 8.67
CA ARG A 102 33.67 -8.19 8.54
C ARG A 102 34.05 -8.89 9.86
N PRO A 103 34.78 -8.26 10.81
CA PRO A 103 35.08 -8.93 12.08
C PRO A 103 33.82 -9.34 12.86
N GLY A 104 32.77 -8.49 12.85
CA GLY A 104 31.49 -8.79 13.47
C GLY A 104 30.73 -9.93 12.76
N LEU A 105 30.80 -9.99 11.42
CA LEU A 105 30.20 -11.09 10.65
C LEU A 105 30.87 -12.43 10.97
N THR A 106 32.21 -12.49 11.01
CA THR A 106 32.95 -13.70 11.41
C THR A 106 32.59 -14.14 12.82
N MET A 107 32.44 -13.19 13.74
CA MET A 107 32.01 -13.51 15.11
C MET A 107 30.58 -14.06 15.12
N LEU A 108 29.67 -13.48 14.36
CA LEU A 108 28.28 -13.97 14.23
C LEU A 108 28.25 -15.42 13.70
N GLU A 109 29.05 -15.72 12.66
CA GLU A 109 29.15 -17.08 12.11
C GLU A 109 29.68 -18.07 13.16
N SER A 110 30.68 -17.67 13.93
CA SER A 110 31.24 -18.50 15.00
C SER A 110 30.22 -18.77 16.13
N LEU A 111 29.41 -17.77 16.49
CA LEU A 111 28.43 -17.87 17.55
C LEU A 111 27.19 -18.66 17.13
N THR A 112 26.77 -18.53 15.89
CA THR A 112 25.50 -19.13 15.39
C THR A 112 25.74 -20.48 14.70
N GLY A 113 26.94 -20.75 14.23
CA GLY A 113 27.23 -21.88 13.34
C GLY A 113 26.59 -21.76 11.97
N LYS A 114 26.15 -20.54 11.59
CA LYS A 114 25.47 -20.27 10.32
C LYS A 114 26.29 -19.26 9.50
N PRO A 115 26.53 -19.52 8.20
CA PRO A 115 27.25 -18.59 7.35
C PRO A 115 26.44 -17.29 7.13
N VAL A 116 27.16 -16.20 6.87
CA VAL A 116 26.57 -14.95 6.38
C VAL A 116 26.58 -14.98 4.85
N ALA A 117 25.41 -15.10 4.24
CA ALA A 117 25.27 -15.16 2.78
C ALA A 117 25.53 -13.81 2.10
N GLY A 118 25.45 -12.70 2.83
CA GLY A 118 25.76 -11.38 2.29
C GLY A 118 25.35 -10.22 3.17
N VAL A 119 25.76 -9.03 2.72
CA VAL A 119 25.42 -7.75 3.32
C VAL A 119 24.85 -6.85 2.23
N LEU A 120 23.55 -6.58 2.31
CA LEU A 120 22.87 -5.67 1.38
C LEU A 120 23.03 -4.23 1.86
N PRO A 121 23.51 -3.34 1.00
CA PRO A 121 23.54 -1.91 1.35
C PRO A 121 22.13 -1.34 1.44
N MET A 122 21.98 -0.16 2.04
CA MET A 122 20.78 0.64 1.88
C MET A 122 20.62 0.97 0.41
N LEU A 123 19.51 0.55 -0.18
CA LEU A 123 19.25 0.73 -1.60
C LEU A 123 18.31 1.92 -1.82
N ASP A 124 18.61 2.72 -2.83
CA ASP A 124 17.71 3.75 -3.33
C ASP A 124 16.88 3.15 -4.48
N VAL A 125 15.88 2.39 -4.10
CA VAL A 125 14.90 1.76 -5.02
C VAL A 125 13.52 2.24 -4.64
N ASP A 126 12.73 2.60 -5.65
CA ASP A 126 11.35 3.05 -5.47
C ASP A 126 10.40 1.86 -5.65
N ILE A 127 10.27 1.08 -4.59
CA ILE A 127 9.34 -0.05 -4.50
C ILE A 127 8.20 0.33 -3.58
N GLU A 128 7.00 -0.14 -3.89
CA GLU A 128 5.82 0.14 -3.07
C GLU A 128 6.04 -0.32 -1.62
N ASP A 129 5.75 0.59 -0.71
CA ASP A 129 5.80 0.31 0.72
C ASP A 129 4.57 -0.52 1.11
N GLU A 130 4.77 -1.54 1.94
CA GLU A 130 3.68 -2.37 2.47
C GLU A 130 2.96 -1.70 3.65
N ASP A 131 3.66 -0.82 4.39
CA ASP A 131 3.16 -0.23 5.63
C ASP A 131 2.74 1.24 5.45
N SER A 132 1.58 1.58 6.00
CA SER A 132 1.02 2.94 6.01
C SER A 132 1.86 3.97 6.79
N LEU A 133 2.85 3.51 7.56
CA LEU A 133 3.78 4.36 8.33
C LEU A 133 5.11 4.61 7.60
N ALA A 134 5.19 4.30 6.33
CA ALA A 134 6.41 4.39 5.55
C ALA A 134 6.98 5.81 5.50
N ALA A 135 8.30 5.91 5.46
CA ALA A 135 9.06 7.16 5.31
C ALA A 135 8.68 7.96 4.04
N ARG A 136 8.04 7.30 3.07
CA ARG A 136 7.46 7.88 1.86
C ARG A 136 6.44 8.99 2.17
N LEU A 137 5.65 8.83 3.25
CA LEU A 137 4.66 9.81 3.67
C LEU A 137 5.26 11.14 4.14
N GLU A 138 6.58 11.19 4.34
CA GLU A 138 7.32 12.38 4.78
C GLU A 138 8.10 13.07 3.65
N ARG A 139 8.17 12.45 2.46
CA ARG A 139 8.90 13.02 1.32
C ARG A 139 8.15 14.22 0.72
N ARG A 140 8.88 15.32 0.48
CA ARG A 140 8.46 16.45 -0.36
C ARG A 140 9.32 16.43 -1.62
N LYS A 141 8.70 16.42 -2.82
CA LYS A 141 9.42 16.70 -4.05
C LYS A 141 9.50 18.20 -4.24
N GLY A 142 10.73 18.75 -4.34
CA GLY A 142 10.97 20.11 -4.82
C GLY A 142 10.61 20.21 -6.32
N ASP A 143 10.41 21.43 -6.83
CA ASP A 143 10.21 21.76 -8.25
C ASP A 143 8.99 21.09 -8.94
N ALA A 144 7.96 20.74 -8.18
CA ALA A 144 6.73 20.19 -8.73
C ALA A 144 5.90 21.30 -9.41
N VAL A 145 5.41 21.02 -10.61
CA VAL A 145 4.52 21.90 -11.37
C VAL A 145 3.09 21.80 -10.86
N LEU A 146 2.64 20.59 -10.47
CA LEU A 146 1.35 20.34 -9.83
C LEU A 146 1.55 19.92 -8.38
N ASP A 147 0.71 20.47 -7.49
CA ASP A 147 0.68 20.16 -6.05
C ASP A 147 -0.58 19.35 -5.73
N ILE A 148 -0.41 18.10 -5.34
CA ILE A 148 -1.48 17.19 -4.93
C ILE A 148 -1.39 16.93 -3.44
N ALA A 149 -2.42 17.32 -2.68
CA ALA A 149 -2.50 17.09 -1.25
C ALA A 149 -3.37 15.85 -0.95
N VAL A 150 -2.76 14.79 -0.47
CA VAL A 150 -3.45 13.62 0.07
C VAL A 150 -3.63 13.80 1.56
N ILE A 151 -4.85 13.70 2.04
CA ILE A 151 -5.12 13.79 3.49
C ILE A 151 -4.60 12.53 4.18
N ARG A 152 -3.61 12.68 5.07
CA ARG A 152 -3.06 11.57 5.85
C ARG A 152 -3.99 11.24 7.01
N LEU A 153 -4.97 10.40 6.75
CA LEU A 153 -5.88 9.89 7.76
C LEU A 153 -5.14 8.98 8.76
N PRO A 154 -5.54 8.93 10.05
CA PRO A 154 -4.92 8.06 11.06
C PRO A 154 -4.94 6.57 10.68
N HIS A 155 -5.99 6.11 10.02
CA HIS A 155 -6.15 4.73 9.58
C HIS A 155 -6.11 4.60 8.05
N ILE A 156 -5.35 5.49 7.38
CA ILE A 156 -5.20 5.46 5.92
C ILE A 156 -4.91 4.05 5.43
N SER A 157 -5.56 3.65 4.34
CA SER A 157 -5.34 2.37 3.67
C SER A 157 -5.17 2.57 2.17
N ASN A 158 -4.59 1.55 1.50
CA ASN A 158 -4.39 1.57 0.04
C ASN A 158 -3.65 2.82 -0.45
N PHE A 159 -2.67 3.29 0.31
CA PHE A 159 -1.85 4.46 -0.06
C PHE A 159 -1.04 4.22 -1.35
N THR A 160 -0.92 2.97 -1.79
CA THR A 160 -0.37 2.59 -3.10
C THR A 160 -1.16 3.16 -4.27
N ASP A 161 -2.44 3.55 -4.08
CA ASP A 161 -3.25 4.24 -5.09
C ASP A 161 -2.59 5.53 -5.62
N PHE A 162 -1.67 6.12 -4.85
CA PHE A 162 -0.99 7.38 -5.21
C PHE A 162 0.41 7.18 -5.77
N ALA A 163 0.93 5.95 -5.80
CA ALA A 163 2.28 5.64 -6.26
C ALA A 163 2.53 6.11 -7.70
N ALA A 164 1.54 5.96 -8.56
CA ALA A 164 1.62 6.42 -9.95
C ALA A 164 1.72 7.94 -10.06
N LEU A 165 0.98 8.70 -9.23
CA LEU A 165 1.07 10.14 -9.16
C LEU A 165 2.43 10.60 -8.64
N GLU A 166 2.93 9.97 -7.57
CA GLU A 166 4.24 10.27 -6.98
C GLU A 166 5.41 10.01 -7.92
N ALA A 167 5.29 8.98 -8.76
CA ALA A 167 6.32 8.62 -9.73
C ALA A 167 6.28 9.51 -10.99
N THR A 168 5.18 10.26 -11.23
CA THR A 168 5.02 11.09 -12.42
C THR A 168 5.89 12.34 -12.34
N PRO A 169 6.76 12.60 -13.34
CA PRO A 169 7.58 13.81 -13.36
C PRO A 169 6.75 15.11 -13.35
N GLY A 170 7.19 16.09 -12.56
CA GLY A 170 6.51 17.38 -12.42
C GLY A 170 5.29 17.36 -11.48
N VAL A 171 4.93 16.20 -10.90
CA VAL A 171 3.86 16.06 -9.92
C VAL A 171 4.44 15.94 -8.52
N GLY A 172 4.01 16.81 -7.62
CA GLY A 172 4.34 16.77 -6.20
C GLY A 172 3.15 16.22 -5.41
N VAL A 173 3.30 15.04 -4.84
CA VAL A 173 2.32 14.48 -3.90
C VAL A 173 2.83 14.70 -2.48
N ARG A 174 1.98 15.25 -1.63
CA ARG A 174 2.30 15.45 -0.21
C ARG A 174 1.16 14.98 0.67
N TYR A 175 1.52 14.38 1.79
CA TYR A 175 0.57 13.87 2.76
C TYR A 175 0.36 14.91 3.87
N VAL A 176 -0.88 15.28 4.12
CA VAL A 176 -1.26 16.40 5.00
C VAL A 176 -2.06 15.88 6.18
N CYS A 177 -1.58 16.12 7.40
CA CYS A 177 -2.26 15.79 8.66
C CYS A 177 -2.72 17.02 9.47
N GLU A 178 -2.38 18.25 9.03
CA GLU A 178 -2.72 19.50 9.70
C GLU A 178 -3.31 20.52 8.71
N ALA A 179 -4.35 21.22 9.14
CA ALA A 179 -5.01 22.22 8.30
C ALA A 179 -4.06 23.37 7.85
N SER A 180 -3.09 23.72 8.70
CA SER A 180 -2.05 24.72 8.41
C SER A 180 -1.13 24.33 7.25
N SER A 181 -0.93 23.04 7.05
CA SER A 181 -0.08 22.49 5.99
C SER A 181 -0.82 22.23 4.68
N LEU A 182 -2.14 22.39 4.64
CA LEU A 182 -2.93 22.09 3.44
C LEU A 182 -2.65 23.09 2.30
N GLY A 183 -2.46 24.36 2.62
CA GLY A 183 -2.13 25.40 1.65
C GLY A 183 -3.16 25.57 0.53
N ALA A 184 -2.67 25.70 -0.70
CA ALA A 184 -3.49 25.86 -1.90
C ALA A 184 -3.09 24.83 -2.98
N PRO A 185 -3.40 23.56 -2.79
CA PRO A 185 -3.08 22.49 -3.75
C PRO A 185 -3.93 22.63 -5.03
N ASP A 186 -3.47 22.01 -6.11
CA ASP A 186 -4.23 21.88 -7.37
C ASP A 186 -5.30 20.78 -7.26
N LEU A 187 -5.07 19.76 -6.41
CA LEU A 187 -5.98 18.66 -6.12
C LEU A 187 -5.88 18.26 -4.65
N VAL A 188 -7.02 18.00 -4.02
CA VAL A 188 -7.11 17.35 -2.70
C VAL A 188 -7.64 15.94 -2.87
N ILE A 189 -7.00 14.96 -2.24
CA ILE A 189 -7.47 13.57 -2.23
C ILE A 189 -7.78 13.15 -0.79
N LEU A 190 -8.99 12.65 -0.56
CA LEU A 190 -9.36 11.91 0.64
C LEU A 190 -9.19 10.42 0.34
N PRO A 191 -8.21 9.74 0.92
CA PRO A 191 -7.90 8.35 0.61
C PRO A 191 -8.87 7.36 1.25
N GLY A 192 -8.70 6.08 0.91
CA GLY A 192 -9.30 4.98 1.65
C GLY A 192 -8.83 4.90 3.09
N THR A 193 -9.66 4.35 3.95
CA THR A 193 -9.34 4.15 5.37
C THR A 193 -9.95 2.85 5.90
N LYS A 194 -9.36 2.33 6.98
CA LYS A 194 -9.87 1.16 7.73
C LYS A 194 -10.90 1.54 8.81
N SER A 195 -11.16 2.83 9.03
CA SER A 195 -12.08 3.31 10.06
C SER A 195 -12.67 4.66 9.67
N THR A 196 -13.66 4.62 8.79
CA THR A 196 -14.24 5.80 8.15
C THR A 196 -14.84 6.79 9.15
N ILE A 197 -15.64 6.28 10.09
CA ILE A 197 -16.33 7.12 11.10
C ILE A 197 -15.32 7.79 12.05
N ALA A 198 -14.31 7.03 12.52
CA ALA A 198 -13.30 7.59 13.43
C ALA A 198 -12.43 8.62 12.72
N ASP A 199 -12.04 8.34 11.48
CA ASP A 199 -11.21 9.25 10.70
C ASP A 199 -11.96 10.51 10.27
N LEU A 200 -13.27 10.43 10.00
CA LEU A 200 -14.09 11.62 9.76
C LEU A 200 -14.23 12.50 11.01
N ARG A 201 -14.34 11.90 12.21
CA ARG A 201 -14.32 12.65 13.49
C ARG A 201 -12.98 13.36 13.66
N TRP A 202 -11.88 12.66 13.40
CA TRP A 202 -10.54 13.24 13.45
C TRP A 202 -10.38 14.38 12.43
N LEU A 203 -10.87 14.21 11.20
CA LEU A 203 -10.85 15.23 10.13
C LEU A 203 -11.57 16.52 10.57
N ARG A 204 -12.67 16.41 11.32
CA ARG A 204 -13.38 17.53 11.94
C ARG A 204 -12.56 18.20 13.03
N GLN A 205 -12.05 17.40 13.95
CA GLN A 205 -11.31 17.89 15.13
C GLN A 205 -10.00 18.59 14.74
N SER A 206 -9.33 18.10 13.71
CA SER A 206 -8.10 18.70 13.15
C SER A 206 -8.33 19.98 12.35
N GLY A 207 -9.59 20.33 12.05
CA GLY A 207 -9.95 21.46 11.20
C GLY A 207 -9.76 21.21 9.69
N LEU A 208 -9.29 20.03 9.30
CA LEU A 208 -9.06 19.68 7.89
C LEU A 208 -10.38 19.60 7.10
N GLU A 209 -11.48 19.12 7.70
CA GLU A 209 -12.79 19.12 7.02
C GLU A 209 -13.17 20.54 6.56
N ALA A 210 -13.09 21.52 7.43
CA ALA A 210 -13.42 22.90 7.11
C ALA A 210 -12.49 23.48 6.04
N ALA A 211 -11.20 23.16 6.11
CA ALA A 211 -10.20 23.60 5.14
C ALA A 211 -10.46 22.98 3.75
N VAL A 212 -10.76 21.69 3.66
CA VAL A 212 -11.11 21.00 2.40
C VAL A 212 -12.40 21.58 1.81
N LYS A 213 -13.45 21.78 2.62
CA LYS A 213 -14.70 22.39 2.16
C LYS A 213 -14.48 23.81 1.62
N LYS A 214 -13.60 24.59 2.24
CA LYS A 214 -13.23 25.92 1.76
C LYS A 214 -12.50 25.88 0.43
N LEU A 215 -11.59 24.90 0.22
CA LEU A 215 -10.91 24.71 -1.05
C LEU A 215 -11.88 24.26 -2.15
N ALA A 216 -12.77 23.30 -1.86
CA ALA A 216 -13.81 22.86 -2.79
C ALA A 216 -14.70 24.01 -3.23
N ALA A 217 -15.14 24.88 -2.31
CA ALA A 217 -15.94 26.06 -2.60
C ALA A 217 -15.19 27.11 -3.43
N ARG A 218 -13.85 27.07 -3.48
CA ARG A 218 -12.99 27.92 -4.32
C ARG A 218 -12.68 27.31 -5.69
N GLY A 219 -13.22 26.13 -5.98
CA GLY A 219 -13.03 25.45 -7.26
C GLY A 219 -11.84 24.47 -7.28
N VAL A 220 -11.13 24.29 -6.17
CA VAL A 220 -10.09 23.24 -6.10
C VAL A 220 -10.77 21.87 -6.20
N ALA A 221 -10.24 21.02 -7.06
CA ALA A 221 -10.76 19.67 -7.23
C ALA A 221 -10.57 18.82 -5.97
N VAL A 222 -11.57 18.02 -5.63
CA VAL A 222 -11.53 17.09 -4.49
C VAL A 222 -11.96 15.71 -4.97
N ILE A 223 -11.10 14.70 -4.73
CA ILE A 223 -11.40 13.30 -5.05
C ILE A 223 -11.43 12.50 -3.74
N GLY A 224 -12.51 11.75 -3.51
CA GLY A 224 -12.62 10.77 -2.44
C GLY A 224 -12.54 9.34 -2.98
N ILE A 225 -11.70 8.50 -2.37
CA ILE A 225 -11.56 7.09 -2.73
C ILE A 225 -12.03 6.23 -1.57
N CYS A 226 -12.95 5.30 -1.82
CA CYS A 226 -13.47 4.33 -0.85
C CYS A 226 -13.97 5.04 0.43
N GLY A 227 -13.29 4.91 1.58
CA GLY A 227 -13.66 5.64 2.80
C GLY A 227 -13.69 7.16 2.62
N GLY A 228 -12.77 7.72 1.84
CA GLY A 228 -12.79 9.14 1.47
C GLY A 228 -14.03 9.54 0.67
N TYR A 229 -14.50 8.68 -0.23
CA TYR A 229 -15.77 8.89 -0.94
C TYR A 229 -16.96 8.89 0.03
N GLN A 230 -17.01 7.93 0.95
CA GLN A 230 -18.05 7.85 1.98
C GLN A 230 -18.07 9.12 2.84
N MET A 231 -16.90 9.65 3.24
CA MET A 231 -16.79 10.88 4.03
C MET A 231 -17.34 12.11 3.30
N LEU A 232 -17.20 12.19 1.98
CA LEU A 232 -17.71 13.30 1.17
C LEU A 232 -19.25 13.37 1.11
N GLY A 233 -19.95 12.28 1.43
CA GLY A 233 -21.40 12.16 1.42
C GLY A 233 -22.12 13.02 2.46
N MET A 234 -23.44 12.84 2.53
CA MET A 234 -24.33 13.54 3.47
C MET A 234 -24.33 12.85 4.84
N ARG A 235 -24.33 11.52 4.86
CA ARG A 235 -24.51 10.71 6.06
C ARG A 235 -23.79 9.38 5.93
N ILE A 236 -23.25 8.90 7.05
CA ILE A 236 -22.69 7.56 7.21
C ILE A 236 -23.40 6.91 8.41
N SER A 237 -24.00 5.74 8.19
CA SER A 237 -24.68 4.95 9.22
C SER A 237 -24.03 3.57 9.36
N ASP A 238 -23.79 3.15 10.59
CA ASP A 238 -23.26 1.83 10.94
C ASP A 238 -24.15 1.17 11.99
N ALA A 239 -25.35 0.81 11.57
CA ALA A 239 -26.34 0.20 12.45
C ALA A 239 -25.94 -1.22 12.91
N GLU A 240 -25.15 -1.93 12.10
CA GLU A 240 -24.69 -3.30 12.37
C GLU A 240 -23.37 -3.36 13.15
N GLY A 241 -22.70 -2.23 13.39
CA GLY A 241 -21.46 -2.17 14.15
C GLY A 241 -20.23 -2.68 13.39
N ALA A 242 -20.24 -2.62 12.08
CA ALA A 242 -19.12 -3.04 11.23
C ALA A 242 -17.83 -2.25 11.50
N GLU A 243 -17.94 -0.97 11.82
CA GLU A 243 -16.86 -0.07 12.24
C GLU A 243 -17.04 0.48 13.68
N GLY A 244 -17.72 -0.26 14.54
CA GLY A 244 -17.96 0.12 15.94
C GLY A 244 -19.30 0.79 16.19
N GLY A 245 -20.15 0.89 15.19
CA GLY A 245 -21.52 1.37 15.30
C GLY A 245 -21.72 2.89 15.30
N GLY A 246 -22.98 3.29 15.14
CA GLY A 246 -23.40 4.67 15.24
C GLY A 246 -23.66 5.35 13.89
N GLU A 247 -23.88 6.66 13.98
CA GLU A 247 -24.17 7.50 12.81
C GLU A 247 -23.35 8.80 12.89
N ILE A 248 -22.97 9.31 11.73
CA ILE A 248 -22.27 10.59 11.64
C ILE A 248 -22.70 11.32 10.36
N GLY A 249 -22.95 12.65 10.45
CA GLY A 249 -23.10 13.46 9.25
C GLY A 249 -21.80 13.47 8.44
N GLY A 250 -21.86 13.27 7.13
CA GLY A 250 -20.73 13.40 6.23
C GLY A 250 -20.27 14.85 6.04
N MET A 251 -19.39 15.06 5.08
CA MET A 251 -18.92 16.41 4.71
C MET A 251 -19.97 17.20 3.92
N GLY A 252 -21.00 16.54 3.37
CA GLY A 252 -22.08 17.20 2.62
C GLY A 252 -21.67 17.79 1.28
N LEU A 253 -20.58 17.27 0.69
CA LEU A 253 -20.08 17.71 -0.61
C LEU A 253 -20.63 16.91 -1.78
N LEU A 254 -21.02 15.65 -1.55
CA LEU A 254 -21.66 14.77 -2.54
C LEU A 254 -23.08 14.38 -2.07
N PRO A 255 -24.08 14.27 -2.98
CA PRO A 255 -25.44 13.89 -2.65
C PRO A 255 -25.57 12.36 -2.53
N VAL A 256 -24.87 11.79 -1.56
CA VAL A 256 -24.85 10.34 -1.31
C VAL A 256 -24.92 10.04 0.18
N GLU A 257 -25.48 8.88 0.52
CA GLU A 257 -25.49 8.37 1.89
C GLU A 257 -24.90 6.97 1.92
N THR A 258 -24.14 6.66 2.97
CA THR A 258 -23.50 5.35 3.13
C THR A 258 -24.08 4.61 4.33
N GLU A 259 -24.43 3.34 4.11
CA GLU A 259 -24.85 2.39 5.12
C GLU A 259 -23.82 1.26 5.19
N PHE A 260 -23.17 1.09 6.35
CA PHE A 260 -22.27 -0.03 6.58
C PHE A 260 -23.04 -1.33 6.77
N ALA A 261 -22.50 -2.41 6.22
CA ALA A 261 -22.98 -3.76 6.41
C ALA A 261 -21.79 -4.68 6.76
N ASN A 262 -22.07 -5.80 7.43
CA ASN A 262 -21.05 -6.77 7.82
C ASN A 262 -20.49 -7.59 6.63
N GLU A 263 -20.96 -7.32 5.42
CA GLU A 263 -20.49 -7.96 4.20
C GLU A 263 -19.36 -7.13 3.57
N LYS A 264 -18.20 -7.75 3.38
CA LYS A 264 -17.03 -7.12 2.75
C LYS A 264 -17.03 -7.45 1.26
N HIS A 265 -17.15 -6.44 0.43
CA HIS A 265 -16.94 -6.55 -1.01
C HIS A 265 -15.43 -6.49 -1.32
N ARG A 266 -14.93 -7.49 -2.05
CA ARG A 266 -13.56 -7.50 -2.59
C ARG A 266 -13.60 -8.11 -3.99
N THR A 267 -13.48 -7.29 -5.01
CA THR A 267 -13.54 -7.74 -6.39
C THR A 267 -12.70 -6.87 -7.31
N ARG A 268 -12.20 -7.46 -8.39
CA ARG A 268 -11.70 -6.69 -9.52
C ARG A 268 -12.90 -6.20 -10.32
N VAL A 269 -12.86 -4.95 -10.71
CA VAL A 269 -13.95 -4.30 -11.44
C VAL A 269 -13.43 -3.64 -12.71
N ARG A 270 -14.28 -3.68 -13.72
CA ARG A 270 -14.15 -2.90 -14.94
C ARG A 270 -15.41 -2.10 -15.13
N GLY A 271 -15.27 -0.96 -15.79
CA GLY A 271 -16.39 -0.09 -16.05
C GLY A 271 -16.06 0.94 -17.12
N THR A 272 -17.09 1.69 -17.51
CA THR A 272 -16.95 2.80 -18.44
C THR A 272 -17.24 4.09 -17.70
N ALA A 273 -16.34 5.07 -17.80
CA ALA A 273 -16.58 6.41 -17.27
C ALA A 273 -17.78 7.01 -17.97
N LEU A 274 -18.74 7.49 -17.18
CA LEU A 274 -19.92 8.17 -17.68
C LEU A 274 -19.56 9.61 -18.10
N GLU A 275 -20.54 10.36 -18.55
CA GLU A 275 -20.34 11.78 -18.86
C GLU A 275 -19.95 12.51 -17.58
N THR A 276 -18.72 12.98 -17.52
CA THR A 276 -18.12 13.64 -16.37
C THR A 276 -17.75 15.08 -16.69
N GLY A 277 -17.64 15.91 -15.67
CA GLY A 277 -17.26 17.32 -15.78
C GLY A 277 -15.92 17.64 -15.13
N GLY A 278 -15.48 18.89 -15.30
CA GLY A 278 -14.27 19.40 -14.67
C GLY A 278 -13.01 18.61 -15.03
N ILE A 279 -12.20 18.25 -14.05
CA ILE A 279 -10.93 17.54 -14.29
C ILE A 279 -11.11 16.10 -14.79
N LEU A 280 -12.30 15.52 -14.63
CA LEU A 280 -12.63 14.19 -15.13
C LEU A 280 -13.30 14.20 -16.51
N ALA A 281 -13.65 15.36 -17.05
CA ALA A 281 -14.29 15.46 -18.37
C ALA A 281 -13.55 14.71 -19.50
N PRO A 282 -12.21 14.71 -19.56
CA PRO A 282 -11.49 13.95 -20.59
C PRO A 282 -11.64 12.43 -20.47
N LEU A 283 -12.14 11.91 -19.35
CA LEU A 283 -12.34 10.48 -19.14
C LEU A 283 -13.70 9.98 -19.66
N SER A 284 -14.62 10.85 -20.07
CA SER A 284 -15.96 10.45 -20.54
C SER A 284 -15.87 9.38 -21.64
N GLY A 285 -16.49 8.22 -21.41
CA GLY A 285 -16.44 7.06 -22.29
C GLY A 285 -15.19 6.19 -22.18
N ALA A 286 -14.21 6.55 -21.34
CA ALA A 286 -13.00 5.75 -21.14
C ALA A 286 -13.31 4.45 -20.38
N GLN A 287 -12.56 3.39 -20.73
CA GLN A 287 -12.59 2.15 -19.96
C GLN A 287 -11.72 2.30 -18.72
N LEU A 288 -12.28 1.95 -17.57
CA LEU A 288 -11.64 1.99 -16.27
C LEU A 288 -11.49 0.56 -15.75
N GLU A 289 -10.35 0.29 -15.14
CA GLU A 289 -10.06 -1.00 -14.51
C GLU A 289 -9.45 -0.75 -13.14
N GLY A 290 -9.85 -1.54 -12.14
CA GLY A 290 -9.31 -1.44 -10.79
C GLY A 290 -9.90 -2.52 -9.90
N TYR A 291 -9.99 -2.21 -8.61
CA TYR A 291 -10.59 -3.10 -7.64
C TYR A 291 -11.39 -2.32 -6.59
N GLU A 292 -12.36 -2.98 -6.01
CA GLU A 292 -13.15 -2.49 -4.89
C GLU A 292 -12.84 -3.31 -3.64
N ILE A 293 -12.56 -2.63 -2.53
CA ILE A 293 -12.45 -3.24 -1.19
C ILE A 293 -13.16 -2.32 -0.21
N HIS A 294 -14.42 -2.58 0.08
CA HIS A 294 -15.16 -1.76 1.04
C HIS A 294 -16.18 -2.57 1.83
N MET A 295 -16.63 -2.00 2.93
CA MET A 295 -17.80 -2.42 3.69
C MET A 295 -18.87 -1.35 3.53
N GLY A 296 -20.11 -1.80 3.45
CA GLY A 296 -21.24 -0.90 3.27
C GLY A 296 -21.58 -0.59 1.82
N ARG A 297 -22.72 0.06 1.66
CA ARG A 297 -23.34 0.45 0.40
C ARG A 297 -23.58 1.96 0.40
N THR A 298 -23.16 2.62 -0.67
CA THR A 298 -23.46 4.03 -0.89
C THR A 298 -24.67 4.17 -1.81
N LEU A 299 -25.67 4.90 -1.35
CA LEU A 299 -26.91 5.20 -2.04
C LEU A 299 -26.79 6.59 -2.66
N LEU A 300 -27.04 6.68 -3.95
CA LEU A 300 -27.07 7.94 -4.67
C LEU A 300 -28.48 8.56 -4.54
N SER A 301 -28.56 9.85 -4.27
CA SER A 301 -29.83 10.59 -4.35
C SER A 301 -30.28 10.78 -5.81
N GLU A 302 -31.51 11.16 -6.04
CA GLU A 302 -32.07 11.31 -7.39
C GLU A 302 -31.36 12.35 -8.26
N ASP A 303 -30.72 13.35 -7.63
CA ASP A 303 -29.94 14.40 -8.28
C ASP A 303 -28.45 14.09 -8.39
N ALA A 304 -28.02 12.88 -7.97
CA ALA A 304 -26.64 12.47 -8.05
C ALA A 304 -26.25 12.08 -9.48
N THR A 305 -25.06 12.52 -9.89
CA THR A 305 -24.46 12.12 -11.17
C THR A 305 -23.41 11.03 -10.91
N PRO A 306 -23.68 9.78 -11.32
CA PRO A 306 -22.69 8.69 -11.14
C PRO A 306 -21.47 8.90 -12.05
N LEU A 307 -20.30 8.41 -11.61
CA LEU A 307 -19.04 8.55 -12.35
C LEU A 307 -18.78 7.41 -13.32
N VAL A 308 -19.11 6.20 -12.93
CA VAL A 308 -18.74 4.97 -13.65
C VAL A 308 -19.95 4.07 -13.79
N ARG A 309 -20.06 3.39 -14.92
CA ARG A 309 -20.95 2.23 -15.09
C ARG A 309 -20.09 0.99 -15.12
N LEU A 310 -20.21 0.15 -14.11
CA LEU A 310 -19.51 -1.13 -14.00
C LEU A 310 -20.04 -2.14 -15.03
N GLU A 311 -19.26 -3.17 -15.39
CA GLU A 311 -19.65 -4.22 -16.34
C GLU A 311 -20.92 -4.98 -15.91
N ASN A 312 -21.18 -5.09 -14.60
CA ASN A 312 -22.40 -5.66 -14.07
C ASN A 312 -23.64 -4.72 -14.19
N GLY A 313 -23.48 -3.55 -14.80
CA GLY A 313 -24.52 -2.54 -15.02
C GLY A 313 -24.76 -1.62 -13.82
N MET A 314 -24.13 -1.86 -12.67
CA MET A 314 -24.30 -1.00 -11.49
C MET A 314 -23.52 0.32 -11.64
N PRO A 315 -24.06 1.44 -11.14
CA PRO A 315 -23.31 2.68 -11.07
C PRO A 315 -22.30 2.64 -9.92
N ASP A 316 -21.13 3.22 -10.11
CA ASP A 316 -20.20 3.56 -9.04
C ASP A 316 -19.86 5.04 -9.06
N GLY A 317 -19.59 5.53 -7.86
CA GLY A 317 -19.14 6.89 -7.63
C GLY A 317 -20.20 7.95 -7.80
N CYS A 318 -19.81 9.18 -7.54
CA CYS A 318 -20.66 10.36 -7.66
C CYS A 318 -19.83 11.60 -7.96
N GLN A 319 -20.40 12.54 -8.73
CA GLN A 319 -19.83 13.84 -9.01
C GLN A 319 -20.79 14.95 -8.64
N LYS A 320 -20.26 16.03 -8.08
CA LYS A 320 -20.97 17.32 -7.95
C LYS A 320 -19.96 18.48 -8.11
N GLY A 321 -20.07 19.21 -9.21
CA GLY A 321 -19.12 20.27 -9.53
C GLY A 321 -17.69 19.76 -9.66
N ASN A 322 -16.80 20.25 -8.80
CA ASN A 322 -15.37 19.87 -8.71
C ASN A 322 -15.08 18.81 -7.64
N VAL A 323 -16.11 18.15 -7.11
CA VAL A 323 -15.98 17.09 -6.12
C VAL A 323 -16.38 15.76 -6.73
N TYR A 324 -15.56 14.76 -6.53
CA TYR A 324 -15.69 13.42 -7.12
C TYR A 324 -15.46 12.37 -6.05
N GLY A 325 -16.14 11.25 -6.15
CA GLY A 325 -15.92 10.12 -5.27
C GLY A 325 -16.21 8.79 -5.94
N SER A 326 -15.46 7.74 -5.64
CA SER A 326 -15.61 6.40 -6.21
C SER A 326 -15.08 5.35 -5.24
N TYR A 327 -15.58 4.11 -5.34
CA TYR A 327 -15.01 2.97 -4.66
C TYR A 327 -13.82 2.37 -5.40
N LEU A 328 -13.59 2.78 -6.65
CA LEU A 328 -12.54 2.24 -7.51
C LEU A 328 -11.15 2.59 -7.00
N HIS A 329 -10.41 1.61 -6.51
CA HIS A 329 -8.98 1.67 -6.25
C HIS A 329 -8.19 1.42 -7.52
N GLY A 330 -6.94 1.96 -7.58
CA GLY A 330 -6.11 1.86 -8.78
C GLY A 330 -6.51 2.84 -9.89
N PHE A 331 -7.36 3.80 -9.61
CA PHE A 331 -7.85 4.79 -10.56
C PHE A 331 -6.71 5.56 -11.26
N PHE A 332 -5.64 5.87 -10.53
CA PHE A 332 -4.47 6.56 -11.06
C PHE A 332 -3.42 5.64 -11.69
N ASP A 333 -3.57 4.32 -11.57
CA ASP A 333 -2.63 3.36 -12.16
C ASP A 333 -2.78 3.28 -13.68
N SER A 334 -4.00 3.51 -14.20
CA SER A 334 -4.25 3.65 -15.63
C SER A 334 -3.55 4.90 -16.18
N GLU A 335 -2.65 4.69 -17.14
CA GLU A 335 -1.92 5.79 -17.80
C GLU A 335 -2.88 6.83 -18.38
N GLY A 336 -3.87 6.39 -19.15
CA GLY A 336 -4.84 7.29 -19.79
C GLY A 336 -5.66 8.09 -18.77
N CYS A 337 -6.06 7.48 -17.64
CA CYS A 337 -6.78 8.20 -16.57
C CYS A 337 -5.89 9.22 -15.89
N ARG A 338 -4.68 8.83 -15.55
CA ARG A 338 -3.70 9.69 -14.89
C ARG A 338 -3.35 10.90 -15.77
N GLU A 339 -3.00 10.67 -17.03
CA GLU A 339 -2.65 11.74 -17.99
C GLU A 339 -3.80 12.70 -18.23
N ALA A 340 -5.02 12.18 -18.37
CA ALA A 340 -6.22 12.99 -18.58
C ALA A 340 -6.47 13.93 -17.38
N ILE A 341 -6.37 13.42 -16.15
CA ILE A 341 -6.59 14.22 -14.93
C ILE A 341 -5.47 15.24 -14.75
N LEU A 342 -4.22 14.81 -14.87
CA LEU A 342 -3.05 15.70 -14.71
C LEU A 342 -3.02 16.77 -15.80
N GLY A 343 -3.37 16.41 -17.03
CA GLY A 343 -3.51 17.36 -18.15
C GLY A 343 -4.60 18.40 -17.90
N ALA A 344 -5.75 17.99 -17.38
CA ALA A 344 -6.83 18.91 -17.02
C ALA A 344 -6.43 19.85 -15.87
N LEU A 345 -5.76 19.34 -14.84
CA LEU A 345 -5.22 20.17 -13.75
C LEU A 345 -4.18 21.17 -14.24
N ALA A 346 -3.25 20.73 -15.10
CA ALA A 346 -2.22 21.59 -15.68
C ALA A 346 -2.86 22.71 -16.53
N ALA A 347 -3.86 22.38 -17.35
CA ALA A 347 -4.61 23.35 -18.14
C ALA A 347 -5.35 24.38 -17.25
N GLN A 348 -5.98 23.94 -16.16
CA GLN A 348 -6.63 24.86 -15.20
C GLN A 348 -5.63 25.80 -14.53
N LYS A 349 -4.42 25.32 -14.24
CA LYS A 349 -3.34 26.10 -13.65
C LYS A 349 -2.61 27.01 -14.67
N GLY A 350 -2.83 26.78 -15.97
CA GLY A 350 -2.13 27.51 -17.04
C GLY A 350 -0.66 27.09 -17.19
N VAL A 351 -0.32 25.85 -16.86
CA VAL A 351 1.03 25.30 -16.95
C VAL A 351 1.06 24.10 -17.90
N SER A 352 2.25 23.75 -18.40
CA SER A 352 2.48 22.55 -19.20
C SER A 352 3.22 21.52 -18.34
N LEU A 353 2.66 20.34 -18.22
CA LEU A 353 3.43 19.17 -17.78
C LEU A 353 4.28 18.74 -18.98
N GLN A 354 5.60 18.72 -18.82
CA GLN A 354 6.49 18.07 -19.79
C GLN A 354 6.27 16.56 -19.63
N ALA A 355 5.25 16.05 -20.28
CA ALA A 355 4.89 14.65 -20.20
C ALA A 355 5.53 13.91 -21.37
N GLU A 356 6.71 13.32 -21.20
CA GLU A 356 6.94 12.05 -21.84
C GLU A 356 5.94 11.05 -21.23
N PRO A 357 5.30 10.19 -22.04
CA PRO A 357 4.38 9.19 -21.54
C PRO A 357 5.04 8.39 -20.40
N PHE A 358 4.48 8.42 -19.21
CA PHE A 358 5.04 7.73 -18.05
C PHE A 358 4.41 6.34 -17.90
N ASP A 359 5.09 5.34 -18.45
CA ASP A 359 4.72 3.93 -18.28
C ASP A 359 5.08 3.45 -16.87
N LEU A 360 4.08 3.40 -15.97
CA LEU A 360 4.21 2.92 -14.59
C LEU A 360 4.70 1.46 -14.55
N LYS A 361 4.21 0.61 -15.47
CA LYS A 361 4.60 -0.81 -15.50
C LYS A 361 6.07 -0.97 -15.84
N ALA A 362 6.53 -0.28 -16.87
CA ALA A 362 7.95 -0.27 -17.23
C ALA A 362 8.81 0.38 -16.13
N TYR A 363 8.30 1.40 -15.42
CA TYR A 363 8.99 1.98 -14.28
C TYR A 363 9.14 0.98 -13.13
N LYS A 364 8.06 0.32 -12.70
CA LYS A 364 8.09 -0.73 -11.66
C LYS A 364 9.06 -1.84 -12.04
N GLU A 365 9.01 -2.31 -13.29
CA GLU A 365 9.91 -3.36 -13.79
C GLU A 365 11.39 -2.93 -13.70
N ARG A 366 11.70 -1.69 -14.04
CA ARG A 366 13.07 -1.15 -13.87
C ARG A 366 13.50 -1.14 -12.39
N GLN A 367 12.61 -0.78 -11.46
CA GLN A 367 12.91 -0.77 -10.02
C GLN A 367 13.14 -2.20 -9.49
N TYR A 368 12.31 -3.17 -9.88
CA TYR A 368 12.51 -4.58 -9.53
C TYR A 368 13.81 -5.14 -10.12
N ASN A 369 14.14 -4.82 -11.36
CA ASN A 369 15.39 -5.23 -11.98
C ASN A 369 16.62 -4.60 -11.29
N LEU A 370 16.52 -3.35 -10.84
CA LEU A 370 17.56 -2.69 -10.06
C LEU A 370 17.74 -3.39 -8.71
N LEU A 371 16.65 -3.71 -7.99
CA LEU A 371 16.70 -4.47 -6.75
C LEU A 371 17.36 -5.83 -6.96
N ALA A 372 16.88 -6.59 -7.96
CA ALA A 372 17.41 -7.92 -8.28
C ALA A 372 18.91 -7.88 -8.59
N LYS A 373 19.36 -6.88 -9.36
CA LYS A 373 20.79 -6.66 -9.64
C LYS A 373 21.58 -6.43 -8.36
N ARG A 374 21.10 -5.52 -7.48
CA ARG A 374 21.77 -5.19 -6.22
C ARG A 374 21.84 -6.38 -5.27
N VAL A 375 20.76 -7.16 -5.19
CA VAL A 375 20.76 -8.41 -4.41
C VAL A 375 21.83 -9.37 -4.92
N ARG A 376 21.90 -9.61 -6.23
CA ARG A 376 22.90 -10.50 -6.83
C ARG A 376 24.34 -10.04 -6.63
N GLU A 377 24.60 -8.74 -6.63
CA GLU A 377 25.92 -8.15 -6.43
C GLU A 377 26.44 -8.29 -4.99
N ASN A 378 25.54 -8.46 -4.00
CA ASN A 378 25.86 -8.37 -2.58
C ASN A 378 25.56 -9.65 -1.79
N ILE A 379 25.00 -10.68 -2.43
CA ILE A 379 24.71 -11.98 -1.83
C ILE A 379 25.48 -13.08 -2.58
N GLU A 380 26.00 -14.04 -1.84
CA GLU A 380 26.62 -15.25 -2.36
C GLU A 380 25.57 -16.16 -3.01
N MET A 381 25.14 -15.81 -4.24
CA MET A 381 24.07 -16.51 -4.95
C MET A 381 24.35 -18.01 -5.12
N ASN A 382 25.61 -18.41 -5.29
CA ASN A 382 25.98 -19.83 -5.36
C ASN A 382 25.66 -20.57 -4.04
N MET A 383 25.76 -19.89 -2.89
CA MET A 383 25.34 -20.45 -1.60
C MET A 383 23.82 -20.61 -1.59
N VAL A 384 23.07 -19.60 -2.04
CA VAL A 384 21.62 -19.63 -2.08
C VAL A 384 21.12 -20.79 -2.97
N TYR A 385 21.70 -20.96 -4.14
CA TYR A 385 21.35 -22.09 -5.04
C TYR A 385 21.69 -23.45 -4.40
N ARG A 386 22.85 -23.60 -3.77
CA ARG A 386 23.17 -24.85 -3.04
C ARG A 386 22.20 -25.15 -1.90
N ILE A 387 21.74 -24.10 -1.20
CA ILE A 387 20.73 -24.24 -0.13
C ILE A 387 19.39 -24.68 -0.73
N LEU A 388 19.00 -24.11 -1.86
CA LEU A 388 17.78 -24.46 -2.57
C LEU A 388 17.79 -25.93 -3.03
N ASP A 389 18.91 -26.36 -3.64
CA ASP A 389 19.08 -27.73 -4.16
C ASP A 389 19.12 -28.78 -3.02
N ALA A 390 19.76 -28.42 -1.91
CA ALA A 390 19.89 -29.32 -0.75
C ALA A 390 18.59 -29.45 0.06
N GLY A 391 17.74 -28.43 0.05
CA GLY A 391 16.54 -28.37 0.84
C GLY A 391 16.79 -28.24 2.36
N VAL A 392 15.95 -28.87 3.17
CA VAL A 392 15.97 -28.80 4.66
C VAL A 392 16.87 -29.87 5.25
#